data_5cd72cf47280e135f4f2c19326b1e8d4
#
_entry.id   5cd72cf47280e135f4f2c19326b1e8d4
#
_cell.length_a   1.000
_cell.length_b   1.000
_cell.length_c   1.000
_cell.angle_alpha   90.00
_cell.angle_beta   90.00
_cell.angle_gamma   90.00
#
_symmetry.space_group_name_H-M   'P 1'
#
loop_
_entity.id
_entity.type
_entity.pdbx_description
1 polymer ?
#
loop_
_entity_poly.entity_id
_entity_poly.type
_entity_poly.pdbx_seq_one_letter_code
_entity_poly.pdbx_strand_id
1 'polypeptide(L)'
;MQFKRSLGTFALFSLLTGCASDAIDPRGYDQTGNASWYGARHHGKRTASGEPFNQNALTAAHRSLAFGSRVRVTNLANQRSVVVRINDRGPHSRGRLIDLSRAAAGKIGMLRSGTARVRVQGLSQ
;
A
#
# COMPACT_ATOMS: atom_id res chain seq x y z
N MET A 1 -39.99 16.03 -26.29
CA MET A 1 -40.05 16.10 -24.91
C MET A 1 -39.58 14.94 -24.18
N GLN A 2 -39.65 13.81 -24.69
CA GLN A 2 -39.34 12.62 -23.94
C GLN A 2 -37.91 12.40 -23.79
N PHE A 3 -37.11 12.93 -24.62
CA PHE A 3 -35.72 12.62 -24.59
C PHE A 3 -35.03 13.10 -23.35
N LYS A 4 -35.58 14.03 -22.64
CA LYS A 4 -34.88 14.51 -21.50
C LYS A 4 -34.66 13.50 -20.45
N ARG A 5 -35.48 12.55 -20.32
CA ARG A 5 -35.35 11.62 -19.27
C ARG A 5 -34.09 10.84 -19.32
N SER A 6 -33.64 10.47 -20.48
CA SER A 6 -32.45 9.66 -20.54
C SER A 6 -31.25 10.39 -20.08
N LEU A 7 -31.27 11.68 -20.07
CA LEU A 7 -30.10 12.41 -19.61
C LEU A 7 -29.83 12.21 -18.15
N GLY A 8 -30.87 12.14 -17.35
CA GLY A 8 -30.68 11.99 -15.93
C GLY A 8 -29.99 10.69 -15.57
N THR A 9 -30.22 9.69 -16.39
CA THR A 9 -29.62 8.40 -16.06
C THR A 9 -28.14 8.40 -16.16
N PHE A 10 -27.58 9.16 -17.04
CA PHE A 10 -26.13 9.20 -17.16
C PHE A 10 -25.45 9.71 -15.94
N ALA A 11 -26.05 10.65 -15.28
CA ALA A 11 -25.42 11.24 -14.11
C ALA A 11 -25.12 10.20 -13.06
N LEU A 12 -25.97 9.19 -12.94
CA LEU A 12 -25.75 8.16 -11.94
C LEU A 12 -24.53 7.33 -12.20
N PHE A 13 -24.27 7.02 -13.44
CA PHE A 13 -23.08 6.27 -13.75
C PHE A 13 -21.82 6.99 -13.38
N SER A 14 -21.79 8.27 -13.63
CA SER A 14 -20.62 9.04 -13.31
C SER A 14 -20.27 8.99 -11.84
N LEU A 15 -21.28 8.99 -11.00
CA LEU A 15 -21.04 8.93 -9.57
C LEU A 15 -20.42 7.63 -9.15
N LEU A 16 -20.90 6.53 -9.69
CA LEU A 16 -20.34 5.23 -9.33
C LEU A 16 -18.90 5.10 -9.75
N THR A 17 -18.59 5.61 -10.92
CA THR A 17 -17.21 5.57 -11.40
C THR A 17 -16.30 6.35 -10.49
N GLY A 18 -16.74 7.47 -9.99
CA GLY A 18 -15.93 8.28 -9.11
C GLY A 18 -15.55 7.57 -7.84
N CYS A 19 -16.44 6.75 -7.29
CA CYS A 19 -16.13 6.03 -6.06
C CYS A 19 -15.03 5.01 -6.22
N ALA A 20 -14.84 4.49 -7.41
CA ALA A 20 -13.84 3.44 -7.63
C ALA A 20 -12.44 3.99 -7.76
N SER A 21 -12.23 5.29 -7.74
CA SER A 21 -10.94 5.89 -8.04
C SER A 21 -10.18 6.39 -6.82
N ASP A 22 -10.52 5.88 -5.62
CA ASP A 22 -9.88 6.35 -4.42
C ASP A 22 -8.45 5.84 -4.26
N ALA A 23 -8.10 4.74 -4.88
CA ALA A 23 -6.75 4.18 -4.76
C ALA A 23 -5.78 4.95 -5.64
N ILE A 24 -4.59 5.20 -5.12
CA ILE A 24 -3.58 5.99 -5.81
C ILE A 24 -2.74 5.11 -6.71
N ASP A 25 -2.51 5.58 -7.93
CA ASP A 25 -1.58 4.96 -8.86
C ASP A 25 -0.16 5.12 -8.29
N PRO A 26 0.66 4.07 -8.30
CA PRO A 26 2.02 4.18 -7.74
C PRO A 26 2.96 5.04 -8.56
N ARG A 27 2.70 5.24 -9.85
CA ARG A 27 3.62 6.00 -10.70
C ARG A 27 3.70 7.43 -10.22
N GLY A 28 4.92 7.92 -10.02
CA GLY A 28 5.14 9.26 -9.50
C GLY A 28 5.04 9.39 -7.99
N TYR A 29 4.65 8.33 -7.28
CA TYR A 29 4.58 8.36 -5.83
C TYR A 29 5.99 8.37 -5.24
N ASP A 30 6.26 9.29 -4.33
CA ASP A 30 7.58 9.42 -3.71
C ASP A 30 7.39 10.13 -2.37
N GLN A 31 7.42 9.35 -1.29
CA GLN A 31 7.19 9.88 0.05
C GLN A 31 8.22 9.32 1.01
N THR A 32 8.57 10.12 2.01
CA THR A 32 9.46 9.71 3.09
C THR A 32 8.66 9.70 4.38
N GLY A 33 8.85 8.67 5.18
CA GLY A 33 8.15 8.53 6.45
C GLY A 33 8.65 7.35 7.22
N ASN A 34 7.93 7.00 8.29
CA ASN A 34 8.32 5.90 9.15
C ASN A 34 7.68 4.60 8.70
N ALA A 35 8.46 3.53 8.74
CA ALA A 35 7.99 2.18 8.47
C ALA A 35 8.04 1.35 9.75
N SER A 36 7.15 0.38 9.85
CA SER A 36 7.22 -0.70 10.81
C SER A 36 6.98 -2.01 10.08
N TRP A 37 6.88 -3.13 10.79
CA TRP A 37 6.60 -4.40 10.14
C TRP A 37 5.67 -5.25 10.99
N TYR A 38 4.95 -6.17 10.33
CA TYR A 38 3.97 -7.03 10.98
C TYR A 38 4.66 -8.15 11.74
N GLY A 39 4.13 -8.51 12.89
CA GLY A 39 4.62 -9.66 13.64
C GLY A 39 4.05 -10.97 13.13
N ALA A 40 4.58 -12.07 13.66
CA ALA A 40 4.19 -13.42 13.25
C ALA A 40 2.71 -13.71 13.48
N ARG A 41 2.06 -13.05 14.43
CA ARG A 41 0.65 -13.30 14.71
C ARG A 41 -0.28 -12.84 13.60
N HIS A 42 0.21 -12.10 12.63
CA HIS A 42 -0.61 -11.73 11.47
C HIS A 42 -0.52 -12.77 10.36
N HIS A 43 0.45 -13.69 10.44
CA HIS A 43 0.69 -14.68 9.41
C HIS A 43 -0.54 -15.55 9.19
N GLY A 44 -0.96 -15.70 7.94
CA GLY A 44 -2.12 -16.48 7.56
C GLY A 44 -3.45 -15.74 7.63
N LYS A 45 -3.50 -14.58 8.25
CA LYS A 45 -4.74 -13.81 8.33
C LYS A 45 -5.01 -13.10 7.01
N ARG A 46 -6.30 -12.91 6.71
CA ARG A 46 -6.69 -12.28 5.45
C ARG A 46 -6.35 -10.80 5.48
N THR A 47 -5.73 -10.32 4.40
CA THR A 47 -5.45 -8.89 4.22
C THR A 47 -6.64 -8.19 3.56
N ALA A 48 -6.56 -6.87 3.46
CA ALA A 48 -7.62 -6.08 2.85
C ALA A 48 -7.81 -6.38 1.37
N SER A 49 -6.77 -6.86 0.68
CA SER A 49 -6.89 -7.27 -0.72
C SER A 49 -7.61 -8.62 -0.89
N GLY A 50 -7.81 -9.34 0.20
CA GLY A 50 -8.43 -10.66 0.18
C GLY A 50 -7.45 -11.80 0.19
N GLU A 51 -6.17 -11.57 -0.05
CA GLU A 51 -5.18 -12.64 0.02
C GLU A 51 -4.71 -12.85 1.46
N PRO A 52 -4.33 -14.05 1.86
CA PRO A 52 -3.78 -14.28 3.19
C PRO A 52 -2.42 -13.60 3.32
N PHE A 53 -2.14 -13.04 4.49
CA PHE A 53 -0.83 -12.46 4.74
C PHE A 53 0.22 -13.56 4.88
N ASN A 54 1.30 -13.42 4.14
CA ASN A 54 2.45 -14.32 4.23
C ASN A 54 3.67 -13.50 4.66
N GLN A 55 4.15 -13.73 5.88
CA GLN A 55 5.26 -12.95 6.41
C GLN A 55 6.56 -13.18 5.64
N ASN A 56 6.64 -14.24 4.85
CA ASN A 56 7.82 -14.59 4.06
C ASN A 56 7.78 -14.03 2.64
N ALA A 57 6.70 -13.39 2.25
CA ALA A 57 6.58 -12.73 0.95
C ALA A 57 6.97 -11.26 1.08
N LEU A 58 7.34 -10.64 -0.03
CA LEU A 58 7.73 -9.23 -0.06
C LEU A 58 6.50 -8.37 -0.32
N THR A 59 5.77 -8.06 0.74
CA THR A 59 4.53 -7.30 0.67
C THR A 59 4.49 -6.23 1.74
N ALA A 60 3.52 -5.32 1.61
CA ALA A 60 3.35 -4.23 2.57
C ALA A 60 1.92 -3.73 2.61
N ALA A 61 1.58 -3.04 3.68
CA ALA A 61 0.34 -2.31 3.83
C ALA A 61 0.59 -0.82 3.61
N HIS A 62 -0.29 -0.19 2.85
CA HIS A 62 -0.26 1.25 2.60
C HIS A 62 -1.70 1.76 2.60
N ARG A 63 -1.88 3.01 3.07
CA ARG A 63 -3.25 3.54 3.23
C ARG A 63 -3.98 3.78 1.93
N SER A 64 -3.27 4.11 0.85
CA SER A 64 -3.94 4.62 -0.35
C SER A 64 -3.43 4.07 -1.67
N LEU A 65 -2.22 3.48 -1.73
CA LEU A 65 -1.74 2.93 -3.01
C LEU A 65 -2.60 1.74 -3.44
N ALA A 66 -2.89 1.64 -4.72
CA ALA A 66 -3.72 0.57 -5.25
C ALA A 66 -3.11 -0.80 -4.94
N PHE A 67 -3.95 -1.79 -4.66
CA PHE A 67 -3.47 -3.16 -4.45
C PHE A 67 -2.77 -3.65 -5.72
N GLY A 68 -1.64 -4.33 -5.53
CA GLY A 68 -0.80 -4.76 -6.64
C GLY A 68 0.28 -3.76 -6.99
N SER A 69 0.22 -2.55 -6.46
CA SER A 69 1.27 -1.55 -6.68
C SER A 69 2.61 -2.06 -6.20
N ARG A 70 3.64 -1.83 -6.98
CA ARG A 70 5.00 -2.19 -6.61
C ARG A 70 5.75 -0.92 -6.27
N VAL A 71 6.39 -0.94 -5.13
CA VAL A 71 7.14 0.22 -4.64
C VAL A 71 8.51 -0.22 -4.15
N ARG A 72 9.51 0.67 -4.30
CA ARG A 72 10.81 0.47 -3.70
C ARG A 72 10.83 1.17 -2.36
N VAL A 73 11.18 0.43 -1.32
CA VAL A 73 11.30 0.96 0.04
C VAL A 73 12.78 0.98 0.39
N THR A 74 13.31 2.15 0.69
CA THR A 74 14.72 2.33 1.02
C THR A 74 14.83 2.76 2.47
N ASN A 75 15.62 2.01 3.25
CA ASN A 75 15.94 2.37 4.62
C ASN A 75 17.01 3.46 4.59
N LEU A 76 16.66 4.66 5.05
CA LEU A 76 17.55 5.80 4.93
C LEU A 76 18.75 5.74 5.87
N ALA A 77 18.70 4.89 6.88
CA ALA A 77 19.82 4.72 7.80
C ALA A 77 20.99 3.93 7.19
N ASN A 78 20.69 2.99 6.28
CA ASN A 78 21.73 2.13 5.71
C ASN A 78 21.67 2.05 4.19
N GLN A 79 20.74 2.73 3.53
CA GLN A 79 20.57 2.78 2.08
C GLN A 79 20.22 1.43 1.44
N ARG A 80 19.77 0.45 2.24
CA ARG A 80 19.30 -0.83 1.71
C ARG A 80 17.86 -0.68 1.24
N SER A 81 17.52 -1.34 0.16
CA SER A 81 16.17 -1.23 -0.40
C SER A 81 15.59 -2.58 -0.76
N VAL A 82 14.28 -2.61 -0.89
CA VAL A 82 13.53 -3.80 -1.30
C VAL A 82 12.32 -3.34 -2.10
N VAL A 83 11.92 -4.12 -3.09
CA VAL A 83 10.68 -3.87 -3.82
C VAL A 83 9.59 -4.75 -3.21
N VAL A 84 8.47 -4.13 -2.85
CA VAL A 84 7.33 -4.83 -2.26
C VAL A 84 6.08 -4.57 -3.06
N ARG A 85 5.11 -5.47 -2.90
CA ARG A 85 3.78 -5.35 -3.51
C ARG A 85 2.79 -4.94 -2.42
N ILE A 86 1.99 -3.93 -2.68
CA ILE A 86 0.97 -3.47 -1.74
C ILE A 86 -0.22 -4.42 -1.82
N ASN A 87 -0.57 -5.02 -0.69
CA ASN A 87 -1.70 -5.95 -0.62
C ASN A 87 -2.60 -5.74 0.59
N ASP A 88 -2.35 -4.69 1.39
CA ASP A 88 -3.13 -4.46 2.59
C ASP A 88 -3.29 -2.97 2.84
N ARG A 89 -4.22 -2.61 3.71
CA ARG A 89 -4.48 -1.24 4.11
C ARG A 89 -3.95 -0.98 5.52
N GLY A 90 -3.45 0.21 5.71
CA GLY A 90 -2.79 0.65 6.92
C GLY A 90 -1.44 1.24 6.57
N PRO A 91 -0.67 1.70 7.55
CA PRO A 91 -0.91 1.68 9.00
C PRO A 91 -2.04 2.62 9.39
N HIS A 92 -2.68 2.29 10.51
CA HIS A 92 -3.76 3.13 11.03
C HIS A 92 -3.26 4.13 12.06
N SER A 93 -2.01 4.02 12.47
CA SER A 93 -1.42 4.98 13.39
C SER A 93 -0.83 6.16 12.63
N ARG A 94 -0.98 7.34 13.22
CA ARG A 94 -0.37 8.54 12.66
C ARG A 94 1.14 8.42 12.75
N GLY A 95 1.81 9.03 11.79
CA GLY A 95 3.26 9.06 11.79
C GLY A 95 3.90 7.84 11.15
N ARG A 96 3.14 6.82 10.80
CA ARG A 96 3.66 5.69 10.05
C ARG A 96 3.14 5.72 8.63
N LEU A 97 4.03 5.49 7.69
CA LEU A 97 3.73 5.54 6.27
C LEU A 97 3.40 4.18 5.70
N ILE A 98 4.12 3.14 6.13
CA ILE A 98 4.03 1.82 5.53
C ILE A 98 4.35 0.75 6.59
N ASP A 99 3.67 -0.39 6.50
CA ASP A 99 3.98 -1.56 7.32
C ASP A 99 4.45 -2.69 6.39
N LEU A 100 5.65 -3.18 6.64
CA LEU A 100 6.28 -4.18 5.78
C LEU A 100 6.03 -5.59 6.32
N SER A 101 6.12 -6.58 5.44
CA SER A 101 6.20 -7.96 5.87
C SER A 101 7.54 -8.19 6.59
N ARG A 102 7.63 -9.28 7.35
CA ARG A 102 8.87 -9.62 8.03
C ARG A 102 10.02 -9.79 7.03
N ALA A 103 9.76 -10.48 5.93
CA ALA A 103 10.79 -10.70 4.91
C ALA A 103 11.31 -9.39 4.33
N ALA A 104 10.39 -8.46 4.03
CA ALA A 104 10.78 -7.16 3.48
C ALA A 104 11.61 -6.37 4.50
N ALA A 105 11.18 -6.36 5.76
CA ALA A 105 11.90 -5.66 6.82
C ALA A 105 13.32 -6.23 7.00
N GLY A 106 13.46 -7.54 6.89
CA GLY A 106 14.77 -8.18 6.96
C GLY A 106 15.69 -7.75 5.83
N LYS A 107 15.15 -7.59 4.63
CA LYS A 107 15.94 -7.16 3.47
C LYS A 107 16.54 -5.79 3.65
N ILE A 108 15.89 -4.91 4.38
CA ILE A 108 16.42 -3.55 4.58
C ILE A 108 16.97 -3.35 5.99
N GLY A 109 17.15 -4.44 6.75
CA GLY A 109 17.89 -4.40 8.01
C GLY A 109 17.17 -3.71 9.16
N MET A 110 15.83 -3.80 9.26
CA MET A 110 15.10 -3.14 10.32
C MET A 110 14.39 -4.10 11.28
N LEU A 111 14.71 -5.40 11.25
CA LEU A 111 14.03 -6.35 12.14
C LEU A 111 14.27 -6.03 13.61
N ARG A 112 15.48 -5.69 13.98
CA ARG A 112 15.83 -5.39 15.37
C ARG A 112 15.21 -4.10 15.85
N SER A 113 15.34 -3.05 15.07
CA SER A 113 14.82 -1.75 15.47
C SER A 113 13.30 -1.71 15.47
N GLY A 114 12.65 -2.55 14.66
CA GLY A 114 11.20 -2.57 14.54
C GLY A 114 10.64 -1.44 13.71
N THR A 115 11.34 -0.34 13.59
CA THR A 115 10.94 0.83 12.82
C THR A 115 12.15 1.40 12.10
N ALA A 116 11.90 2.15 11.03
CA ALA A 116 12.95 2.82 10.29
C ALA A 116 12.36 4.00 9.52
N ARG A 117 13.18 4.99 9.28
CA ARG A 117 12.83 6.07 8.37
C ARG A 117 13.11 5.58 6.96
N VAL A 118 12.11 5.63 6.09
CA VAL A 118 12.22 5.07 4.75
C VAL A 118 11.72 6.04 3.70
N ARG A 119 12.22 5.85 2.48
CA ARG A 119 11.68 6.48 1.29
C ARG A 119 10.91 5.42 0.51
N VAL A 120 9.71 5.77 0.08
CA VAL A 120 8.83 4.87 -0.68
C VAL A 120 8.62 5.47 -2.07
N GLN A 121 9.08 4.76 -3.09
CA GLN A 121 8.99 5.22 -4.48
C GLN A 121 8.15 4.24 -5.27
N GLY A 122 7.12 4.75 -5.94
CA GLY A 122 6.24 3.94 -6.77
C GLY A 122 6.93 3.54 -8.06
N LEU A 123 6.75 2.28 -8.45
CA LEU A 123 7.35 1.74 -9.67
C LEU A 123 6.29 1.40 -10.70
N SER A 124 5.35 0.52 -10.36
CA SER A 124 4.34 0.05 -11.30
C SER A 124 3.17 -0.54 -10.55
N GLN A 125 2.16 -0.87 -11.29
CA GLN A 125 0.98 -1.51 -10.74
C GLN A 125 0.91 -2.96 -11.13
#